data_d0d451c48e506affe9d9285178a9bfa8
#
_entry.id   d0d451c48e506affe9d9285178a9bfa8
#
_cell.length_a   1.000
_cell.length_b   1.000
_cell.length_c   1.000
_cell.angle_alpha   90.00
_cell.angle_beta   90.00
_cell.angle_gamma   90.00
#
_symmetry.space_group_name_H-M   'P 1'
#
loop_
_entity.id
_entity.type
_entity.pdbx_description
1 polymer ?
#
loop_
_entity_poly.entity_id
_entity_poly.type
_entity_poly.pdbx_seq_one_letter_code
_entity_poly.pdbx_strand_id
1 'polypeptide(L)'
;MRIILLIATLTLAQAQPSKAQATPSSCWIRGPADKLAERPSPLDSIAVQLGGGTLKVCYGRPSARGRKVMGDLVPFDQPWRLGANEATSINVPFAAEIAGVRVQPGTYTLYVIPGASKWQIVVNRGVQRWGVPIDKDVRAADVGAGTVNTESLGAPVETLTLKFAPATGSGTELVLEWEKTRVRIPIRRTAG
;
A
#
# COMPACT_ATOMS: atom_id res chain seq x y z
N MET A 1 -54.76 12.44 53.94
CA MET A 1 -54.43 11.39 52.94
C MET A 1 -53.68 12.10 51.83
N ARG A 2 -52.32 12.03 51.85
CA ARG A 2 -51.44 12.70 50.86
C ARG A 2 -51.05 11.68 49.79
N ILE A 3 -51.46 11.95 48.53
CA ILE A 3 -51.14 11.13 47.38
C ILE A 3 -49.77 11.60 46.86
N ILE A 4 -48.74 10.72 46.90
CA ILE A 4 -47.43 10.98 46.30
C ILE A 4 -47.47 10.47 44.89
N LEU A 5 -47.38 11.39 43.87
CA LEU A 5 -47.23 11.02 42.48
C LEU A 5 -45.76 10.72 42.18
N LEU A 6 -45.43 9.47 41.90
CA LEU A 6 -44.13 9.08 41.38
C LEU A 6 -44.08 9.38 39.86
N ILE A 7 -43.24 10.34 39.49
CA ILE A 7 -42.95 10.63 38.08
C ILE A 7 -41.75 9.72 37.69
N ALA A 8 -42.03 8.71 36.88
CA ALA A 8 -40.96 7.86 36.27
C ALA A 8 -40.37 8.59 35.05
N THR A 9 -39.15 9.06 35.15
CA THR A 9 -38.41 9.65 34.03
C THR A 9 -37.85 8.53 33.15
N LEU A 10 -38.39 8.37 31.95
CA LEU A 10 -37.92 7.45 30.94
C LEU A 10 -36.69 8.08 30.22
N THR A 11 -35.48 7.62 30.53
CA THR A 11 -34.26 8.03 29.79
C THR A 11 -34.18 7.30 28.47
N LEU A 12 -34.43 7.99 27.36
CA LEU A 12 -34.15 7.49 26.00
C LEU A 12 -32.64 7.43 25.81
N ALA A 13 -32.09 6.22 25.77
CA ALA A 13 -30.72 6.01 25.31
C ALA A 13 -30.62 6.29 23.79
N GLN A 14 -29.97 7.39 23.41
CA GLN A 14 -29.69 7.70 22.02
C GLN A 14 -28.58 6.76 21.54
N ALA A 15 -28.92 5.82 20.65
CA ALA A 15 -27.93 5.03 19.93
C ALA A 15 -27.14 5.96 19.00
N GLN A 16 -25.84 6.11 19.28
CA GLN A 16 -24.95 6.85 18.38
C GLN A 16 -24.77 6.08 17.09
N PRO A 17 -24.86 6.73 15.90
CA PRO A 17 -24.62 6.06 14.65
C PRO A 17 -23.17 5.56 14.61
N SER A 18 -23.00 4.26 14.48
CA SER A 18 -21.70 3.62 14.21
C SER A 18 -21.13 4.24 12.94
N LYS A 19 -19.92 4.84 13.02
CA LYS A 19 -19.19 5.29 11.84
C LYS A 19 -18.97 4.07 10.94
N ALA A 20 -19.68 4.02 9.82
CA ALA A 20 -19.46 3.00 8.80
C ALA A 20 -18.00 3.02 8.40
N GLN A 21 -17.28 1.92 8.62
CA GLN A 21 -15.91 1.74 8.12
C GLN A 21 -15.96 1.78 6.60
N ALA A 22 -15.28 2.78 6.01
CA ALA A 22 -15.17 2.87 4.57
C ALA A 22 -14.56 1.57 4.02
N THR A 23 -15.29 0.88 3.15
CA THR A 23 -14.79 -0.31 2.45
C THR A 23 -13.53 0.08 1.67
N PRO A 24 -12.42 -0.68 1.77
CA PRO A 24 -11.22 -0.39 1.00
C PRO A 24 -11.55 -0.27 -0.49
N SER A 25 -11.06 0.77 -1.15
CA SER A 25 -11.30 0.99 -2.57
C SER A 25 -10.93 -0.24 -3.39
N SER A 26 -11.69 -0.54 -4.45
CA SER A 26 -11.34 -1.61 -5.39
C SER A 26 -10.00 -1.28 -6.08
N CYS A 27 -9.22 -2.32 -6.47
CA CYS A 27 -8.04 -2.12 -7.29
C CYS A 27 -8.46 -1.54 -8.65
N TRP A 28 -7.79 -0.48 -9.09
CA TRP A 28 -7.95 -0.01 -10.45
C TRP A 28 -7.28 -0.99 -11.43
N ILE A 29 -7.97 -1.30 -12.51
CA ILE A 29 -7.48 -2.17 -13.58
C ILE A 29 -7.65 -1.48 -14.93
N ARG A 30 -6.70 -1.69 -15.81
CA ARG A 30 -6.79 -1.29 -17.20
C ARG A 30 -7.36 -2.43 -18.05
N GLY A 31 -8.48 -2.18 -18.68
CA GLY A 31 -9.18 -3.16 -19.52
C GLY A 31 -10.19 -4.03 -18.75
N PRO A 32 -10.75 -5.04 -19.41
CA PRO A 32 -11.84 -5.85 -18.87
C PRO A 32 -11.35 -6.82 -17.79
N ALA A 33 -12.16 -6.98 -16.74
CA ALA A 33 -11.81 -7.77 -15.55
C ALA A 33 -11.66 -9.27 -15.85
N ASP A 34 -12.39 -9.80 -16.81
CA ASP A 34 -12.33 -11.20 -17.26
C ASP A 34 -10.97 -11.57 -17.87
N LYS A 35 -10.21 -10.58 -18.36
CA LYS A 35 -8.87 -10.77 -18.91
C LYS A 35 -7.74 -10.77 -17.88
N LEU A 36 -8.03 -10.49 -16.63
CA LEU A 36 -7.00 -10.45 -15.58
C LEU A 36 -6.34 -11.81 -15.35
N ALA A 37 -7.10 -12.90 -15.41
CA ALA A 37 -6.59 -14.26 -15.20
C ALA A 37 -5.60 -14.72 -16.29
N GLU A 38 -5.67 -14.13 -17.48
CA GLU A 38 -4.79 -14.45 -18.60
C GLU A 38 -3.41 -13.77 -18.50
N ARG A 39 -3.21 -12.86 -17.55
CA ARG A 39 -1.98 -12.07 -17.45
C ARG A 39 -0.83 -12.91 -16.89
N PRO A 40 0.36 -12.87 -17.53
CA PRO A 40 1.57 -13.53 -17.01
C PRO A 40 2.00 -13.07 -15.62
N SER A 41 1.57 -11.87 -15.22
CA SER A 41 1.75 -11.27 -13.89
C SER A 41 0.37 -10.94 -13.33
N PRO A 42 -0.24 -11.84 -12.54
CA PRO A 42 -1.59 -11.63 -12.03
C PRO A 42 -1.66 -10.40 -11.11
N LEU A 43 -2.84 -9.78 -11.08
CA LEU A 43 -3.16 -8.75 -10.09
C LEU A 43 -3.39 -9.41 -8.73
N ASP A 44 -2.83 -8.80 -7.69
CA ASP A 44 -3.04 -9.20 -6.30
C ASP A 44 -3.33 -7.99 -5.43
N SER A 45 -3.91 -8.22 -4.26
CA SER A 45 -4.09 -7.19 -3.26
C SER A 45 -3.93 -7.73 -1.85
N ILE A 46 -3.35 -6.91 -1.00
CA ILE A 46 -3.15 -7.19 0.42
C ILE A 46 -3.73 -6.05 1.24
N ALA A 47 -4.15 -6.35 2.46
CA ALA A 47 -4.71 -5.35 3.36
C ALA A 47 -4.32 -5.64 4.82
N VAL A 48 -4.26 -4.58 5.63
CA VAL A 48 -4.04 -4.65 7.08
C VAL A 48 -4.89 -3.62 7.80
N GLN A 49 -5.41 -3.98 8.97
CA GLN A 49 -6.07 -3.04 9.87
C GLN A 49 -5.02 -2.28 10.68
N LEU A 50 -5.07 -0.96 10.64
CA LEU A 50 -4.18 -0.08 11.38
C LEU A 50 -4.95 1.15 11.86
N GLY A 51 -4.94 1.39 13.18
CA GLY A 51 -5.48 2.63 13.74
C GLY A 51 -6.95 2.94 13.39
N GLY A 52 -7.80 1.91 13.27
CA GLY A 52 -9.23 2.06 12.96
C GLY A 52 -9.57 2.22 11.47
N GLY A 53 -8.59 2.01 10.57
CA GLY A 53 -8.79 1.98 9.13
C GLY A 53 -8.04 0.85 8.46
N THR A 54 -8.37 0.59 7.19
CA THR A 54 -7.76 -0.49 6.39
C THR A 54 -6.80 0.09 5.38
N LEU A 55 -5.49 -0.16 5.56
CA LEU A 55 -4.50 0.00 4.50
C LEU A 55 -4.70 -1.10 3.47
N LYS A 56 -4.66 -0.75 2.18
CA LYS A 56 -4.75 -1.73 1.09
C LYS A 56 -3.73 -1.39 0.02
N VAL A 57 -3.03 -2.42 -0.47
CA VAL A 57 -2.11 -2.32 -1.61
C VAL A 57 -2.62 -3.22 -2.73
N CYS A 58 -2.60 -2.70 -3.97
CA CYS A 58 -2.88 -3.46 -5.19
C CYS A 58 -1.63 -3.43 -6.08
N TYR A 59 -1.24 -4.58 -6.62
CA TYR A 59 -0.01 -4.70 -7.41
C TYR A 59 -0.07 -5.88 -8.37
N GLY A 60 0.67 -5.81 -9.47
CA GLY A 60 0.90 -6.96 -10.34
C GLY A 60 2.07 -7.79 -9.82
N ARG A 61 1.95 -9.12 -9.85
CA ARG A 61 2.92 -10.09 -9.33
C ARG A 61 3.75 -10.75 -10.43
N PRO A 62 4.89 -10.17 -10.85
CA PRO A 62 5.77 -10.83 -11.80
C PRO A 62 6.55 -11.97 -11.13
N SER A 63 6.88 -13.01 -11.92
CA SER A 63 7.77 -14.10 -11.53
C SER A 63 9.14 -13.94 -12.20
N ALA A 64 10.20 -14.37 -11.52
CA ALA A 64 11.57 -14.29 -12.01
C ALA A 64 11.79 -15.18 -13.24
N ARG A 65 11.23 -16.39 -13.25
CA ARG A 65 11.33 -17.37 -14.35
C ARG A 65 12.78 -17.63 -14.73
N GLY A 66 13.61 -17.88 -13.71
CA GLY A 66 15.03 -18.16 -13.87
C GLY A 66 15.91 -16.95 -14.25
N ARG A 67 15.34 -15.75 -14.37
CA ARG A 67 16.08 -14.51 -14.68
C ARG A 67 16.68 -13.94 -13.39
N LYS A 68 17.83 -13.30 -13.52
CA LYS A 68 18.32 -12.40 -12.48
C LYS A 68 17.42 -11.17 -12.43
N VAL A 69 16.91 -10.86 -11.24
CA VAL A 69 15.95 -9.77 -11.08
C VAL A 69 16.66 -8.45 -10.80
N MET A 70 17.31 -8.35 -9.64
CA MET A 70 17.92 -7.08 -9.23
C MET A 70 19.23 -6.81 -9.96
N GLY A 71 19.30 -5.64 -10.58
CA GLY A 71 20.44 -5.20 -11.40
C GLY A 71 20.38 -5.68 -12.85
N ASP A 72 19.32 -6.45 -13.25
CA ASP A 72 19.12 -6.92 -14.62
C ASP A 72 17.67 -6.65 -15.05
N LEU A 73 16.70 -7.54 -14.74
CA LEU A 73 15.28 -7.32 -15.07
C LEU A 73 14.74 -6.01 -14.44
N VAL A 74 15.21 -5.69 -13.26
CA VAL A 74 14.98 -4.43 -12.54
C VAL A 74 16.34 -3.74 -12.40
N PRO A 75 16.70 -2.86 -13.34
CA PRO A 75 17.97 -2.14 -13.32
C PRO A 75 18.14 -1.30 -12.05
N PHE A 76 19.36 -1.23 -11.52
CA PHE A 76 19.67 -0.29 -10.45
C PHE A 76 19.64 1.16 -10.96
N ASP A 77 19.34 2.07 -10.04
CA ASP A 77 19.31 3.52 -10.25
C ASP A 77 18.28 3.99 -11.32
N GLN A 78 17.36 3.11 -11.69
CA GLN A 78 16.26 3.43 -12.61
C GLN A 78 14.90 3.29 -11.93
N PRO A 79 13.91 4.14 -12.26
CA PRO A 79 12.57 4.02 -11.72
C PRO A 79 11.90 2.70 -12.09
N TRP A 80 11.41 1.98 -11.10
CA TRP A 80 10.67 0.73 -11.29
C TRP A 80 9.30 0.80 -10.57
N ARG A 81 8.23 0.40 -11.28
CA ARG A 81 6.82 0.47 -10.83
C ARG A 81 6.45 -0.41 -9.63
N LEU A 82 7.42 -1.04 -8.95
CA LEU A 82 7.22 -1.90 -7.78
C LEU A 82 6.26 -3.07 -8.04
N GLY A 83 6.26 -3.60 -9.26
CA GLY A 83 5.35 -4.65 -9.71
C GLY A 83 5.31 -4.80 -11.21
N ALA A 84 4.16 -5.20 -11.72
CA ALA A 84 3.88 -5.36 -13.15
C ALA A 84 2.52 -4.77 -13.52
N ASN A 85 2.33 -4.50 -14.80
CA ASN A 85 1.10 -3.98 -15.40
C ASN A 85 0.74 -2.59 -14.87
N GLU A 86 -0.34 -2.45 -14.10
CA GLU A 86 -0.75 -1.20 -13.47
C GLU A 86 0.29 -0.71 -12.46
N ALA A 87 0.30 0.59 -12.20
CA ALA A 87 1.11 1.14 -11.12
C ALA A 87 0.66 0.57 -9.77
N THR A 88 1.62 0.12 -8.96
CA THR A 88 1.32 -0.36 -7.60
C THR A 88 0.70 0.76 -6.79
N SER A 89 -0.51 0.54 -6.29
CA SER A 89 -1.27 1.54 -5.55
C SER A 89 -1.41 1.18 -4.08
N ILE A 90 -1.47 2.21 -3.23
CA ILE A 90 -1.75 2.11 -1.81
C ILE A 90 -2.90 3.03 -1.43
N ASN A 91 -3.93 2.48 -0.78
CA ASN A 91 -5.00 3.25 -0.16
C ASN A 91 -4.70 3.44 1.32
N VAL A 92 -4.68 4.69 1.76
CA VAL A 92 -4.36 5.11 3.12
C VAL A 92 -5.58 5.85 3.68
N PRO A 93 -6.30 5.30 4.68
CA PRO A 93 -7.56 5.87 5.17
C PRO A 93 -7.37 6.98 6.23
N PHE A 94 -6.14 7.33 6.57
CA PHE A 94 -5.77 8.32 7.60
C PHE A 94 -4.48 9.05 7.19
N ALA A 95 -4.14 10.13 7.91
CA ALA A 95 -2.84 10.78 7.75
C ALA A 95 -1.72 9.82 8.19
N ALA A 96 -0.68 9.68 7.36
CA ALA A 96 0.39 8.71 7.60
C ALA A 96 1.76 9.20 7.09
N GLU A 97 2.79 8.47 7.48
CA GLU A 97 4.11 8.50 6.87
C GLU A 97 4.39 7.15 6.19
N ILE A 98 4.83 7.19 4.93
CA ILE A 98 5.29 6.03 4.16
C ILE A 98 6.76 6.25 3.88
N ALA A 99 7.65 5.43 4.43
CA ALA A 99 9.10 5.63 4.35
C ALA A 99 9.54 7.07 4.73
N GLY A 100 8.88 7.71 5.70
CA GLY A 100 9.11 9.09 6.12
C GLY A 100 8.40 10.17 5.28
N VAL A 101 7.73 9.81 4.19
CA VAL A 101 6.94 10.73 3.37
C VAL A 101 5.55 10.91 3.96
N ARG A 102 5.20 12.14 4.36
CA ARG A 102 3.88 12.46 4.91
C ARG A 102 2.81 12.48 3.83
N VAL A 103 1.71 11.80 4.08
CA VAL A 103 0.55 11.72 3.19
C VAL A 103 -0.76 11.98 3.95
N GLN A 104 -1.71 12.60 3.27
CA GLN A 104 -3.08 12.73 3.75
C GLN A 104 -3.90 11.48 3.39
N PRO A 105 -5.08 11.28 4.00
CA PRO A 105 -5.98 10.21 3.58
C PRO A 105 -6.22 10.24 2.07
N GLY A 106 -6.07 9.08 1.40
CA GLY A 106 -6.23 9.01 -0.05
C GLY A 106 -5.61 7.77 -0.67
N THR A 107 -5.65 7.71 -1.99
CA THR A 107 -4.96 6.69 -2.77
C THR A 107 -3.74 7.31 -3.45
N TYR A 108 -2.64 6.58 -3.41
CA TYR A 108 -1.36 6.94 -4.01
C TYR A 108 -0.85 5.77 -4.83
N THR A 109 0.13 6.02 -5.70
CA THR A 109 0.94 4.97 -6.29
C THR A 109 2.35 5.00 -5.69
N LEU A 110 2.95 3.82 -5.66
CA LEU A 110 4.34 3.63 -5.24
C LEU A 110 5.17 3.22 -6.45
N TYR A 111 6.30 3.84 -6.60
CA TYR A 111 7.38 3.34 -7.43
C TYR A 111 8.70 3.47 -6.67
N VAL A 112 9.73 2.81 -7.13
CA VAL A 112 11.02 2.81 -6.43
C VAL A 112 12.15 3.08 -7.40
N ILE A 113 13.27 3.57 -6.86
CA ILE A 113 14.57 3.59 -7.54
C ILE A 113 15.45 2.63 -6.75
N PRO A 114 15.62 1.39 -7.25
CA PRO A 114 16.40 0.37 -6.57
C PRO A 114 17.89 0.69 -6.65
N GLY A 115 18.60 0.57 -5.56
CA GLY A 115 20.05 0.51 -5.53
C GLY A 115 20.50 -0.85 -4.95
N ALA A 116 21.77 -1.15 -4.97
CA ALA A 116 22.29 -2.42 -4.50
C ALA A 116 22.03 -2.67 -3.00
N SER A 117 22.10 -1.63 -2.17
CA SER A 117 21.95 -1.72 -0.70
C SER A 117 20.83 -0.83 -0.14
N LYS A 118 20.36 0.12 -0.91
CA LYS A 118 19.31 1.07 -0.50
C LYS A 118 18.37 1.34 -1.66
N TRP A 119 17.09 1.48 -1.35
CA TRP A 119 16.07 1.85 -2.32
C TRP A 119 15.44 3.18 -1.94
N GLN A 120 15.18 4.02 -2.94
CA GLN A 120 14.27 5.14 -2.75
C GLN A 120 12.84 4.65 -2.99
N ILE A 121 11.96 4.93 -2.05
CA ILE A 121 10.52 4.66 -2.15
C ILE A 121 9.85 5.99 -2.46
N VAL A 122 9.25 6.10 -3.62
CA VAL A 122 8.57 7.33 -4.06
C VAL A 122 7.07 7.16 -3.94
N VAL A 123 6.43 8.12 -3.28
CA VAL A 123 4.98 8.25 -3.19
C VAL A 123 4.51 9.25 -4.22
N ASN A 124 3.55 8.87 -5.06
CA ASN A 124 3.10 9.66 -6.20
C ASN A 124 1.57 9.78 -6.22
N ARG A 125 1.02 10.94 -6.63
CA ARG A 125 -0.43 11.18 -6.71
C ARG A 125 -1.08 10.65 -7.98
N GLY A 126 -0.30 10.27 -8.99
CA GLY A 126 -0.81 9.75 -10.26
C GLY A 126 -1.37 8.34 -10.11
N VAL A 127 -2.66 8.26 -9.80
CA VAL A 127 -3.41 7.00 -9.69
C VAL A 127 -4.06 6.64 -11.03
N GLN A 128 -4.60 5.42 -11.14
CA GLN A 128 -5.33 4.95 -12.32
C GLN A 128 -4.52 5.03 -13.63
N ARG A 129 -3.25 4.61 -13.55
CA ARG A 129 -2.34 4.59 -14.70
C ARG A 129 -1.66 3.23 -14.88
N TRP A 130 -1.17 2.99 -16.09
CA TRP A 130 -0.22 1.92 -16.34
C TRP A 130 1.09 2.20 -15.62
N GLY A 131 1.79 1.16 -15.20
CA GLY A 131 2.98 1.31 -14.36
C GLY A 131 4.16 1.99 -15.06
N VAL A 132 4.19 1.98 -16.38
CA VAL A 132 5.25 2.59 -17.21
C VAL A 132 4.64 3.39 -18.36
N PRO A 133 5.34 4.41 -18.89
CA PRO A 133 6.63 4.93 -18.41
C PRO A 133 6.50 5.63 -17.05
N ILE A 134 7.63 5.82 -16.35
CA ILE A 134 7.76 6.70 -15.18
C ILE A 134 8.65 7.88 -15.62
N ASP A 135 8.09 8.71 -16.45
CA ASP A 135 8.73 9.86 -17.06
C ASP A 135 8.61 11.14 -16.20
N LYS A 136 9.02 12.27 -16.75
CA LYS A 136 8.95 13.57 -16.07
C LYS A 136 7.51 13.95 -15.69
N ASP A 137 6.52 13.57 -16.51
CA ASP A 137 5.13 13.95 -16.29
C ASP A 137 4.52 13.14 -15.13
N VAL A 138 4.84 11.85 -15.04
CA VAL A 138 4.50 11.03 -13.88
C VAL A 138 5.19 11.56 -12.63
N ARG A 139 6.48 11.88 -12.71
CA ARG A 139 7.29 12.36 -11.59
C ARG A 139 6.90 13.76 -11.10
N ALA A 140 6.27 14.56 -11.94
CA ALA A 140 5.72 15.87 -11.53
C ALA A 140 4.62 15.74 -10.44
N ALA A 141 4.02 14.56 -10.28
CA ALA A 141 3.03 14.26 -9.25
C ALA A 141 3.64 13.59 -7.99
N ASP A 142 4.96 13.56 -7.84
CA ASP A 142 5.62 13.00 -6.65
C ASP A 142 5.27 13.82 -5.40
N VAL A 143 4.89 13.13 -4.34
CA VAL A 143 4.69 13.72 -2.99
C VAL A 143 6.03 13.86 -2.28
N GLY A 144 6.88 12.87 -2.47
CA GLY A 144 8.20 12.79 -1.86
C GLY A 144 8.81 11.40 -2.00
N ALA A 145 10.04 11.29 -1.52
CA ALA A 145 10.78 10.04 -1.52
C ALA A 145 11.45 9.79 -0.17
N GLY A 146 11.42 8.55 0.28
CA GLY A 146 12.15 8.10 1.46
C GLY A 146 13.12 6.98 1.11
N THR A 147 14.12 6.75 1.94
CA THR A 147 15.14 5.73 1.71
C THR A 147 15.01 4.59 2.72
N VAL A 148 15.11 3.36 2.23
CA VAL A 148 15.12 2.14 3.05
C VAL A 148 16.29 1.25 2.65
N ASN A 149 16.76 0.41 3.58
CA ASN A 149 17.82 -0.55 3.30
C ASN A 149 17.23 -1.82 2.67
N THR A 150 18.06 -2.52 1.90
CA THR A 150 17.77 -3.88 1.43
C THR A 150 18.29 -4.92 2.43
N GLU A 151 17.65 -6.09 2.46
CA GLU A 151 18.08 -7.27 3.19
C GLU A 151 18.23 -8.43 2.20
N SER A 152 19.21 -9.28 2.43
CA SER A 152 19.37 -10.52 1.65
C SER A 152 18.49 -11.62 2.23
N LEU A 153 17.81 -12.37 1.35
CA LEU A 153 17.07 -13.58 1.70
C LEU A 153 17.98 -14.80 1.61
N GLY A 154 17.84 -15.72 2.55
CA GLY A 154 18.56 -17.01 2.53
C GLY A 154 18.11 -17.95 1.40
N ALA A 155 16.86 -17.84 0.96
CA ALA A 155 16.30 -18.58 -0.16
C ALA A 155 15.62 -17.61 -1.14
N PRO A 156 15.66 -17.90 -2.46
CA PRO A 156 15.04 -17.03 -3.45
C PRO A 156 13.51 -17.14 -3.42
N VAL A 157 12.84 -16.00 -3.58
CA VAL A 157 11.40 -15.88 -3.76
C VAL A 157 11.11 -15.72 -5.26
N GLU A 158 10.47 -16.71 -5.88
CA GLU A 158 10.26 -16.76 -7.33
C GLU A 158 9.32 -15.65 -7.83
N THR A 159 8.22 -15.41 -7.12
CA THR A 159 7.21 -14.43 -7.51
C THR A 159 7.26 -13.25 -6.56
N LEU A 160 7.27 -12.03 -7.11
CA LEU A 160 7.19 -10.80 -6.31
C LEU A 160 6.05 -10.92 -5.31
N THR A 161 6.37 -10.80 -4.04
CA THR A 161 5.43 -10.89 -2.93
C THR A 161 5.48 -9.63 -2.10
N LEU A 162 4.33 -8.98 -1.98
CA LEU A 162 4.10 -7.92 -0.99
C LEU A 162 3.28 -8.52 0.16
N LYS A 163 3.61 -8.15 1.39
CA LYS A 163 2.85 -8.51 2.59
C LYS A 163 2.96 -7.39 3.62
N PHE A 164 1.96 -7.23 4.45
CA PHE A 164 2.09 -6.39 5.63
C PHE A 164 2.68 -7.18 6.79
N ALA A 165 3.62 -6.59 7.51
CA ALA A 165 4.01 -7.08 8.82
C ALA A 165 2.85 -6.88 9.82
N PRO A 166 2.79 -7.65 10.93
CA PRO A 166 1.81 -7.41 11.96
C PRO A 166 1.83 -5.95 12.43
N ALA A 167 0.65 -5.34 12.52
CA ALA A 167 0.53 -3.96 13.00
C ALA A 167 0.91 -3.89 14.48
N THR A 168 1.73 -2.91 14.85
CA THR A 168 2.15 -2.65 16.22
C THR A 168 1.92 -1.18 16.54
N GLY A 169 1.04 -0.89 17.52
CA GLY A 169 0.66 0.48 17.87
C GLY A 169 0.07 1.23 16.65
N SER A 170 0.73 2.30 16.22
CA SER A 170 0.32 3.12 15.06
C SER A 170 1.04 2.76 13.76
N GLY A 171 1.83 1.68 13.71
CA GLY A 171 2.69 1.35 12.58
C GLY A 171 2.58 -0.08 12.08
N THR A 172 3.01 -0.26 10.85
CA THR A 172 3.25 -1.55 10.17
C THR A 172 4.36 -1.36 9.13
N GLU A 173 4.77 -2.42 8.49
CA GLU A 173 5.68 -2.37 7.35
C GLU A 173 5.05 -3.05 6.14
N LEU A 174 5.17 -2.43 4.97
CA LEU A 174 4.96 -3.11 3.71
C LEU A 174 6.28 -3.82 3.35
N VAL A 175 6.27 -5.13 3.41
CA VAL A 175 7.44 -5.98 3.14
C VAL A 175 7.36 -6.49 1.71
N LEU A 176 8.38 -6.19 0.93
CA LEU A 176 8.60 -6.72 -0.42
C LEU A 176 9.63 -7.85 -0.36
N GLU A 177 9.33 -8.96 -1.05
CA GLU A 177 10.29 -10.05 -1.25
C GLU A 177 10.26 -10.49 -2.71
N TRP A 178 11.42 -10.53 -3.36
CA TRP A 178 11.59 -11.06 -4.70
C TRP A 178 13.04 -11.49 -4.95
N GLU A 179 13.24 -12.63 -5.57
CA GLU A 179 14.53 -13.26 -5.72
C GLU A 179 15.24 -13.38 -4.36
N LYS A 180 16.40 -12.82 -4.17
CA LYS A 180 17.16 -12.81 -2.90
C LYS A 180 17.07 -11.48 -2.15
N THR A 181 16.14 -10.63 -2.53
CA THR A 181 16.02 -9.28 -1.97
C THR A 181 14.74 -9.14 -1.14
N ARG A 182 14.89 -8.58 0.05
CA ARG A 182 13.79 -8.07 0.89
C ARG A 182 13.98 -6.58 1.10
N VAL A 183 12.85 -5.86 1.10
CA VAL A 183 12.77 -4.45 1.47
C VAL A 183 11.62 -4.26 2.43
N ARG A 184 11.84 -3.49 3.51
CA ARG A 184 10.82 -3.11 4.49
C ARG A 184 10.53 -1.63 4.37
N ILE A 185 9.30 -1.31 4.04
CA ILE A 185 8.81 0.05 3.86
C ILE A 185 7.96 0.40 5.07
N PRO A 186 8.48 1.18 6.02
CA PRO A 186 7.72 1.53 7.21
C PRO A 186 6.52 2.42 6.87
N ILE A 187 5.38 2.12 7.46
CA ILE A 187 4.15 2.89 7.37
C ILE A 187 3.67 3.19 8.78
N ARG A 188 3.49 4.47 9.10
CA ARG A 188 3.06 4.89 10.44
C ARG A 188 1.89 5.87 10.30
N ARG A 189 0.81 5.61 11.03
CA ARG A 189 -0.25 6.60 11.19
C ARG A 189 0.29 7.80 11.96
N THR A 190 -0.03 9.00 11.50
CA THR A 190 0.27 10.26 12.20
C THR A 190 -1.01 10.86 12.80
N ALA A 191 -0.84 11.74 13.76
CA ALA A 191 -1.93 12.63 14.16
C ALA A 191 -2.30 13.49 12.95
N GLY A 192 -3.59 13.63 12.66
CA GLY A 192 -4.12 14.50 11.62
C GLY A 192 -4.04 15.96 12.04
#